data_9d31b9e4a2902aa7051a2ebdd221dfe3
#
_entry.id   9d31b9e4a2902aa7051a2ebdd221dfe3
#
_cell.length_a   1.000
_cell.length_b   1.000
_cell.length_c   1.000
_cell.angle_alpha   90.00
_cell.angle_beta   90.00
_cell.angle_gamma   90.00
#
_symmetry.space_group_name_H-M   'P 1'
#
loop_
_entity.id
_entity.type
_entity.pdbx_description
1 polymer ?
#
loop_
_entity_poly.entity_id
_entity_poly.type
_entity_poly.pdbx_seq_one_letter_code
_entity_poly.pdbx_strand_id
1 'polypeptide(L)'
;MTLKNILNKGILNRIEAAALLLALILALPVGTTHAQQSKRPTASTLPPPGAYKIDSDHSFAYFGARHHVFGLVRGRFDKVTGTITSSNDPAACAIDVVIDVASLSTQIPERDEDIRSPVYFDVKKFPTMTYRGRGIRRVSPNSWVMDGTLTMHGIAKTVPLSFNFNGAFTDIKPGNPARVAFHGTTGVKRAEFGMGARDNLDELGMLTTPDVAIEIDVEADATSMPK
;
A
#
# COMPACT_ATOMS: atom_id res chain seq x y z
N MET A 1 -44.52 0.48 -66.45
CA MET A 1 -44.15 0.38 -65.04
C MET A 1 -42.62 0.51 -64.96
N THR A 2 -42.13 1.71 -64.60
CA THR A 2 -40.72 2.11 -64.80
C THR A 2 -39.82 1.65 -63.60
N LEU A 3 -38.62 1.22 -63.93
CA LEU A 3 -37.58 0.73 -63.01
C LEU A 3 -37.38 1.62 -61.77
N LYS A 4 -37.66 2.93 -61.89
CA LYS A 4 -37.59 3.88 -60.76
C LYS A 4 -38.57 3.60 -59.61
N ASN A 5 -39.76 2.99 -59.92
CA ASN A 5 -40.77 2.71 -58.89
C ASN A 5 -40.43 1.42 -58.07
N ILE A 6 -39.63 0.53 -58.64
CA ILE A 6 -39.23 -0.71 -57.97
C ILE A 6 -38.07 -0.42 -56.99
N LEU A 7 -37.14 0.47 -57.40
CA LEU A 7 -36.01 0.86 -56.53
C LEU A 7 -36.48 1.67 -55.32
N ASN A 8 -37.48 2.57 -55.46
CA ASN A 8 -37.96 3.38 -54.34
C ASN A 8 -38.69 2.56 -53.27
N LYS A 9 -39.44 1.52 -53.65
CA LYS A 9 -40.10 0.62 -52.67
C LYS A 9 -39.09 -0.24 -51.89
N GLY A 10 -37.99 -0.66 -52.51
CA GLY A 10 -36.98 -1.45 -51.84
C GLY A 10 -36.15 -0.67 -50.82
N ILE A 11 -35.96 0.64 -51.07
CA ILE A 11 -35.23 1.53 -50.17
C ILE A 11 -36.11 1.95 -48.97
N LEU A 12 -37.37 2.25 -49.19
CA LEU A 12 -38.32 2.59 -48.10
C LEU A 12 -38.47 1.43 -47.11
N ASN A 13 -38.65 0.18 -47.58
CA ASN A 13 -38.83 -0.97 -46.73
C ASN A 13 -37.54 -1.31 -45.93
N ARG A 14 -36.35 -0.97 -46.45
CA ARG A 14 -35.08 -1.14 -45.71
C ARG A 14 -34.86 -0.08 -44.62
N ILE A 15 -35.35 1.13 -44.82
CA ILE A 15 -35.28 2.20 -43.83
C ILE A 15 -36.24 1.93 -42.67
N GLU A 16 -37.44 1.45 -42.92
CA GLU A 16 -38.41 1.09 -41.87
C GLU A 16 -37.94 -0.14 -41.04
N ALA A 17 -37.34 -1.14 -41.68
CA ALA A 17 -36.77 -2.29 -40.97
C ALA A 17 -35.57 -1.91 -40.10
N ALA A 18 -34.72 -0.97 -40.55
CA ALA A 18 -33.61 -0.47 -39.78
C ALA A 18 -34.03 0.39 -38.58
N ALA A 19 -35.11 1.19 -38.75
CA ALA A 19 -35.68 2.02 -37.69
C ALA A 19 -36.34 1.18 -36.59
N LEU A 20 -37.00 0.07 -36.95
CA LEU A 20 -37.61 -0.88 -36.02
C LEU A 20 -36.54 -1.66 -35.21
N LEU A 21 -35.42 -2.02 -35.83
CA LEU A 21 -34.29 -2.68 -35.12
C LEU A 21 -33.61 -1.73 -34.17
N LEU A 22 -33.47 -0.46 -34.49
CA LEU A 22 -32.87 0.54 -33.60
C LEU A 22 -33.77 0.86 -32.40
N ALA A 23 -35.09 0.84 -32.55
CA ALA A 23 -36.05 1.05 -31.47
C ALA A 23 -36.09 -0.13 -30.49
N LEU A 24 -35.80 -1.35 -30.96
CA LEU A 24 -35.78 -2.55 -30.07
C LEU A 24 -34.54 -2.63 -29.16
N ILE A 25 -33.44 -2.00 -29.61
CA ILE A 25 -32.19 -1.96 -28.81
C ILE A 25 -32.29 -0.94 -27.66
N LEU A 26 -33.12 0.08 -27.78
CA LEU A 26 -33.36 1.12 -26.77
C LEU A 26 -34.34 0.70 -25.66
N ALA A 27 -35.00 -0.45 -25.79
CA ALA A 27 -35.97 -0.96 -24.81
C ALA A 27 -35.45 -2.05 -23.88
N LEU A 28 -34.13 -2.29 -23.87
CA LEU A 28 -33.53 -3.14 -22.85
C LEU A 28 -33.61 -2.40 -21.51
N PRO A 29 -34.23 -2.99 -20.45
CA PRO A 29 -34.18 -2.38 -19.14
C PRO A 29 -32.72 -2.25 -18.77
N VAL A 30 -32.25 -1.02 -18.59
CA VAL A 30 -30.98 -0.75 -17.90
C VAL A 30 -31.19 -1.32 -16.51
N GLY A 31 -30.78 -2.57 -16.34
CA GLY A 31 -30.71 -3.18 -15.02
C GLY A 31 -29.81 -2.27 -14.19
N THR A 32 -30.41 -1.53 -13.28
CA THR A 32 -29.69 -0.86 -12.21
C THR A 32 -29.02 -1.98 -11.43
N THR A 33 -27.80 -2.36 -11.86
CA THR A 33 -26.89 -3.04 -10.96
C THR A 33 -26.69 -2.07 -9.80
N HIS A 34 -27.46 -2.27 -8.73
CA HIS A 34 -27.06 -1.75 -7.45
C HIS A 34 -25.70 -2.40 -7.17
N ALA A 35 -24.62 -1.74 -7.61
CA ALA A 35 -23.34 -1.97 -7.04
C ALA A 35 -23.58 -1.83 -5.55
N GLN A 36 -23.54 -2.94 -4.84
CA GLN A 36 -23.64 -2.99 -3.39
C GLN A 36 -22.47 -2.16 -2.90
N GLN A 37 -22.75 -0.89 -2.66
CA GLN A 37 -21.80 0.07 -2.16
C GLN A 37 -21.49 -0.45 -0.76
N SER A 38 -20.43 -1.27 -0.66
CA SER A 38 -19.91 -1.65 0.64
C SER A 38 -19.76 -0.35 1.39
N LYS A 39 -20.44 -0.22 2.52
CA LYS A 39 -20.31 0.95 3.39
C LYS A 39 -18.83 1.11 3.64
N ARG A 40 -18.21 2.04 2.91
CA ARG A 40 -16.84 2.44 3.18
C ARG A 40 -16.85 2.90 4.63
N PRO A 41 -16.07 2.29 5.53
CA PRO A 41 -16.04 2.71 6.92
C PRO A 41 -15.84 4.22 6.95
N THR A 42 -16.60 4.91 7.77
CA THR A 42 -16.42 6.34 8.02
C THR A 42 -15.08 6.51 8.74
N ALA A 43 -14.04 6.68 7.97
CA ALA A 43 -12.66 6.67 8.42
C ALA A 43 -12.29 8.00 9.07
N SER A 44 -12.69 8.21 10.31
CA SER A 44 -12.11 9.29 11.12
C SER A 44 -11.77 8.88 12.54
N THR A 45 -11.87 7.62 12.87
CA THR A 45 -11.59 7.08 14.20
C THR A 45 -10.43 6.10 14.13
N LEU A 46 -9.65 6.03 15.21
CA LEU A 46 -8.68 4.96 15.41
C LEU A 46 -9.40 3.60 15.45
N PRO A 47 -8.68 2.49 15.19
CA PRO A 47 -9.25 1.17 15.41
C PRO A 47 -9.72 0.99 16.84
N PRO A 48 -10.65 0.07 17.10
CA PRO A 48 -11.05 -0.27 18.46
C PRO A 48 -9.84 -0.48 19.38
N PRO A 49 -9.92 -0.07 20.66
CA PRO A 49 -8.82 -0.31 21.59
C PRO A 49 -8.51 -1.80 21.72
N GLY A 50 -7.23 -2.15 21.68
CA GLY A 50 -6.78 -3.52 21.76
C GLY A 50 -5.39 -3.73 21.22
N ALA A 51 -4.92 -4.96 21.30
CA ALA A 51 -3.68 -5.41 20.71
C ALA A 51 -3.98 -6.20 19.42
N TYR A 52 -3.19 -5.92 18.39
CA TYR A 52 -3.32 -6.53 17.07
C TYR A 52 -1.98 -7.12 16.67
N LYS A 53 -2.00 -8.31 16.07
CA LYS A 53 -0.82 -8.97 15.50
C LYS A 53 -0.84 -8.74 13.99
N ILE A 54 0.26 -8.25 13.45
CA ILE A 54 0.42 -8.03 12.00
C ILE A 54 0.32 -9.37 11.28
N ASP A 55 -0.52 -9.42 10.25
CA ASP A 55 -0.65 -10.52 9.31
C ASP A 55 0.41 -10.36 8.21
N SER A 56 1.44 -11.20 8.26
CA SER A 56 2.57 -11.12 7.33
C SER A 56 2.21 -11.44 5.89
N ASP A 57 1.14 -12.19 5.65
CA ASP A 57 0.73 -12.57 4.30
C ASP A 57 0.03 -11.42 3.55
N HIS A 58 -0.50 -10.45 4.32
CA HIS A 58 -1.21 -9.27 3.79
C HIS A 58 -0.55 -7.93 4.17
N SER A 59 0.74 -7.98 4.59
CA SER A 59 1.47 -6.77 5.01
C SER A 59 2.80 -6.65 4.29
N PHE A 60 3.05 -5.48 3.73
CA PHE A 60 4.23 -5.22 2.91
C PHE A 60 4.85 -3.87 3.24
N ALA A 61 6.18 -3.79 3.16
CA ALA A 61 6.90 -2.53 3.17
C ALA A 61 7.52 -2.29 1.78
N TYR A 62 7.05 -1.28 1.08
CA TYR A 62 7.55 -0.87 -0.22
C TYR A 62 8.57 0.24 -0.08
N PHE A 63 9.51 0.30 -1.00
CA PHE A 63 10.44 1.41 -1.12
C PHE A 63 10.59 1.86 -2.55
N GLY A 64 10.93 3.13 -2.72
CA GLY A 64 11.24 3.73 -4.01
C GLY A 64 12.44 4.63 -3.92
N ALA A 65 13.40 4.45 -4.81
CA ALA A 65 14.59 5.29 -4.94
C ALA A 65 14.79 5.68 -6.41
N ARG A 66 15.24 6.92 -6.64
CA ARG A 66 15.48 7.38 -8.02
C ARG A 66 16.83 6.90 -8.53
N HIS A 67 16.81 6.30 -9.71
CA HIS A 67 17.99 5.93 -10.47
C HIS A 67 18.29 7.02 -11.48
N HIS A 68 19.53 7.50 -11.53
CA HIS A 68 19.94 8.64 -12.39
C HIS A 68 19.03 9.88 -12.25
N VAL A 69 18.56 10.19 -11.05
CA VAL A 69 17.72 11.36 -10.74
C VAL A 69 16.28 11.29 -11.30
N PHE A 70 16.03 10.60 -12.42
CA PHE A 70 14.74 10.60 -13.12
C PHE A 70 14.03 9.24 -13.15
N GLY A 71 14.73 8.11 -13.18
CA GLY A 71 14.13 6.79 -13.13
C GLY A 71 13.70 6.44 -11.70
N LEU A 72 12.55 5.78 -11.50
CA LEU A 72 12.12 5.29 -10.19
C LEU A 72 12.25 3.77 -10.14
N VAL A 73 13.16 3.29 -9.31
CA VAL A 73 13.27 1.88 -8.96
C VAL A 73 12.41 1.63 -7.72
N ARG A 74 11.57 0.60 -7.79
CA ARG A 74 10.74 0.15 -6.66
C ARG A 74 11.12 -1.26 -6.26
N GLY A 75 10.95 -1.53 -4.99
CA GLY A 75 11.05 -2.85 -4.40
C GLY A 75 10.18 -2.94 -3.17
N ARG A 76 10.14 -4.12 -2.57
CA ARG A 76 9.40 -4.37 -1.34
C ARG A 76 10.09 -5.41 -0.48
N PHE A 77 9.68 -5.45 0.78
CA PHE A 77 9.95 -6.53 1.71
C PHE A 77 8.65 -7.31 1.92
N ASP A 78 8.71 -8.62 1.69
CA ASP A 78 7.54 -9.51 1.73
C ASP A 78 7.24 -10.05 3.13
N LYS A 79 8.15 -9.88 4.10
CA LYS A 79 7.98 -10.37 5.47
C LYS A 79 8.01 -9.22 6.47
N VAL A 80 6.82 -8.76 6.81
CA VAL A 80 6.56 -7.75 7.84
C VAL A 80 5.80 -8.39 8.97
N THR A 81 6.31 -8.32 10.19
CA THR A 81 5.69 -8.90 11.39
C THR A 81 5.68 -7.88 12.52
N GLY A 82 4.91 -8.13 13.56
CA GLY A 82 4.90 -7.25 14.72
C GLY A 82 3.54 -7.12 15.38
N THR A 83 3.42 -6.06 16.19
CA THR A 83 2.21 -5.77 16.95
C THR A 83 1.84 -4.29 16.87
N ILE A 84 0.53 -4.03 16.94
CA ILE A 84 -0.04 -2.70 17.03
C ILE A 84 -0.90 -2.65 18.29
N THR A 85 -0.74 -1.61 19.10
CA THR A 85 -1.62 -1.31 20.22
C THR A 85 -2.44 -0.08 19.87
N SER A 86 -3.76 -0.23 19.82
CA SER A 86 -4.71 0.88 19.71
C SER A 86 -5.30 1.21 21.08
N SER A 87 -5.48 2.50 21.34
CA SER A 87 -6.05 3.00 22.59
C SER A 87 -6.91 4.23 22.34
N ASN A 88 -7.91 4.46 23.22
CA ASN A 88 -8.65 5.73 23.25
C ASN A 88 -7.75 6.91 23.68
N ASP A 89 -6.66 6.63 24.41
CA ASP A 89 -5.62 7.60 24.69
C ASP A 89 -4.56 7.54 23.58
N PRO A 90 -4.40 8.59 22.75
CA PRO A 90 -3.39 8.63 21.72
C PRO A 90 -1.96 8.40 22.22
N ALA A 91 -1.64 8.81 23.46
CA ALA A 91 -0.31 8.60 24.04
C ALA A 91 0.00 7.12 24.34
N ALA A 92 -1.03 6.30 24.49
CA ALA A 92 -0.90 4.86 24.77
C ALA A 92 -0.85 4.00 23.50
N CYS A 93 -1.14 4.57 22.32
CA CYS A 93 -0.98 3.86 21.04
C CYS A 93 0.49 3.51 20.81
N ALA A 94 0.75 2.30 20.29
CA ALA A 94 2.11 1.84 20.07
C ALA A 94 2.21 0.91 18.86
N ILE A 95 3.41 0.84 18.26
CA ILE A 95 3.74 -0.08 17.19
C ILE A 95 5.14 -0.67 17.45
N ASP A 96 5.27 -1.98 17.22
CA ASP A 96 6.55 -2.70 17.21
C ASP A 96 6.57 -3.58 15.96
N VAL A 97 7.36 -3.22 14.96
CA VAL A 97 7.44 -3.88 13.65
C VAL A 97 8.84 -4.43 13.44
N VAL A 98 8.89 -5.63 12.90
CA VAL A 98 10.11 -6.28 12.43
C VAL A 98 9.94 -6.64 10.96
N ILE A 99 10.91 -6.24 10.14
CA ILE A 99 10.99 -6.52 8.71
C ILE A 99 12.19 -7.43 8.45
N ASP A 100 11.95 -8.59 7.85
CA ASP A 100 13.01 -9.48 7.37
C ASP A 100 13.67 -8.89 6.13
N VAL A 101 14.92 -8.46 6.24
CA VAL A 101 15.64 -7.81 5.12
C VAL A 101 15.92 -8.78 3.98
N ALA A 102 16.05 -10.09 4.26
CA ALA A 102 16.23 -11.10 3.22
C ALA A 102 15.02 -11.26 2.31
N SER A 103 13.82 -10.83 2.77
CA SER A 103 12.58 -10.88 1.99
C SER A 103 12.48 -9.79 0.91
N LEU A 104 13.53 -8.99 0.72
CA LEU A 104 13.62 -7.95 -0.29
C LEU A 104 13.48 -8.51 -1.71
N SER A 105 12.66 -7.85 -2.52
CA SER A 105 12.53 -8.10 -3.95
C SER A 105 12.32 -6.80 -4.74
N THR A 106 13.10 -6.63 -5.78
CA THR A 106 12.91 -5.61 -6.82
C THR A 106 12.54 -6.22 -8.16
N GLN A 107 12.24 -7.53 -8.19
CA GLN A 107 11.95 -8.34 -9.38
C GLN A 107 13.18 -8.56 -10.31
N ILE A 108 14.39 -8.19 -9.87
CA ILE A 108 15.65 -8.39 -10.61
C ILE A 108 16.64 -9.04 -9.65
N PRO A 109 16.96 -10.34 -9.79
CA PRO A 109 17.79 -11.10 -8.85
C PRO A 109 19.18 -10.47 -8.60
N GLU A 110 19.86 -10.02 -9.64
CA GLU A 110 21.19 -9.43 -9.54
C GLU A 110 21.17 -8.15 -8.71
N ARG A 111 20.16 -7.31 -8.91
CA ARG A 111 19.99 -6.10 -8.11
C ARG A 111 19.61 -6.42 -6.66
N ASP A 112 18.80 -7.45 -6.46
CA ASP A 112 18.40 -7.89 -5.12
C ASP A 112 19.62 -8.40 -4.33
N GLU A 113 20.55 -9.09 -4.98
CA GLU A 113 21.82 -9.50 -4.39
C GLU A 113 22.71 -8.30 -4.02
N ASP A 114 22.82 -7.31 -4.91
CA ASP A 114 23.56 -6.09 -4.64
C ASP A 114 23.00 -5.37 -3.43
N ILE A 115 21.69 -5.18 -3.37
CA ILE A 115 21.02 -4.48 -2.26
C ILE A 115 21.19 -5.25 -0.93
N ARG A 116 21.26 -6.59 -0.96
CA ARG A 116 21.54 -7.41 0.23
C ARG A 116 23.00 -7.41 0.67
N SER A 117 23.91 -6.94 -0.20
CA SER A 117 25.36 -6.96 0.03
C SER A 117 25.80 -6.05 1.17
N PRO A 118 27.09 -6.16 1.62
CA PRO A 118 27.64 -5.28 2.64
C PRO A 118 27.71 -3.79 2.28
N VAL A 119 27.55 -3.45 1.00
CA VAL A 119 27.50 -2.05 0.53
C VAL A 119 26.18 -1.38 0.93
N TYR A 120 25.10 -2.17 1.02
CA TYR A 120 23.77 -1.66 1.35
C TYR A 120 23.27 -2.23 2.68
N PHE A 121 22.46 -3.30 2.66
CA PHE A 121 21.82 -3.80 3.87
C PHE A 121 22.70 -4.70 4.74
N ASP A 122 23.75 -5.30 4.18
CA ASP A 122 24.59 -6.29 4.86
C ASP A 122 23.74 -7.34 5.61
N VAL A 123 22.87 -8.01 4.88
CA VAL A 123 21.84 -8.92 5.45
C VAL A 123 22.43 -9.98 6.34
N LYS A 124 23.67 -10.43 6.08
CA LYS A 124 24.35 -11.42 6.93
C LYS A 124 24.62 -10.88 8.33
N LYS A 125 24.86 -9.59 8.48
CA LYS A 125 25.15 -8.92 9.74
C LYS A 125 23.90 -8.30 10.34
N PHE A 126 23.01 -7.76 9.51
CA PHE A 126 21.80 -7.06 9.90
C PHE A 126 20.57 -7.67 9.22
N PRO A 127 20.12 -8.86 9.66
CA PRO A 127 19.06 -9.61 8.97
C PRO A 127 17.67 -8.96 9.09
N THR A 128 17.50 -8.02 10.02
CA THR A 128 16.20 -7.37 10.27
C THR A 128 16.33 -5.85 10.38
N MET A 129 15.25 -5.17 9.96
CA MET A 129 14.96 -3.79 10.34
C MET A 129 13.84 -3.78 11.37
N THR A 130 13.83 -2.79 12.26
CA THR A 130 12.75 -2.62 13.23
C THR A 130 12.26 -1.19 13.26
N TYR A 131 10.95 -1.02 13.47
CA TYR A 131 10.36 0.29 13.77
C TYR A 131 9.55 0.21 15.05
N ARG A 132 9.88 1.04 16.02
CA ARG A 132 9.22 1.10 17.31
C ARG A 132 8.77 2.52 17.62
N GLY A 133 7.49 2.70 17.85
CA GLY A 133 6.94 4.00 18.19
C GLY A 133 5.88 3.89 19.28
N ARG A 134 5.71 5.00 20.01
CA ARG A 134 4.68 5.16 21.03
C ARG A 134 4.13 6.58 21.00
N GLY A 135 2.81 6.68 21.19
CA GLY A 135 2.11 7.94 21.07
C GLY A 135 1.90 8.37 19.62
N ILE A 136 0.72 8.89 19.35
CA ILE A 136 0.34 9.39 18.03
C ILE A 136 -0.23 10.80 18.18
N ARG A 137 -0.09 11.61 17.14
CA ARG A 137 -0.75 12.91 17.03
C ARG A 137 -1.56 12.99 15.73
N ARG A 138 -2.73 13.58 15.84
CA ARG A 138 -3.59 13.80 14.67
C ARG A 138 -3.10 15.01 13.89
N VAL A 139 -2.98 14.87 12.57
CA VAL A 139 -2.54 15.96 11.67
C VAL A 139 -3.65 16.41 10.71
N SER A 140 -4.61 15.52 10.42
CA SER A 140 -5.82 15.83 9.67
C SER A 140 -6.97 14.91 10.09
N PRO A 141 -8.19 15.10 9.60
CA PRO A 141 -9.34 14.24 9.97
C PRO A 141 -9.09 12.75 9.82
N ASN A 142 -8.24 12.35 8.87
CA ASN A 142 -7.97 10.94 8.55
C ASN A 142 -6.48 10.58 8.53
N SER A 143 -5.62 11.40 9.13
CA SER A 143 -4.18 11.19 9.11
C SER A 143 -3.57 11.44 10.49
N TRP A 144 -2.64 10.58 10.83
CA TRP A 144 -1.93 10.54 12.09
C TRP A 144 -0.43 10.47 11.85
N VAL A 145 0.35 10.90 12.82
CA VAL A 145 1.81 10.77 12.80
C VAL A 145 2.26 10.15 14.12
N MET A 146 3.20 9.21 14.00
CA MET A 146 3.95 8.63 15.11
C MET A 146 5.43 8.92 14.90
N ASP A 147 6.10 9.48 15.90
CA ASP A 147 7.55 9.61 15.90
C ASP A 147 8.13 8.34 16.54
N GLY A 148 8.72 7.49 15.72
CA GLY A 148 9.25 6.20 16.13
C GLY A 148 10.74 6.08 15.81
N THR A 149 11.37 5.07 16.39
CA THR A 149 12.76 4.71 16.13
C THR A 149 12.81 3.63 15.05
N LEU A 150 13.37 3.97 13.89
CA LEU A 150 13.77 3.02 12.86
C LEU A 150 15.20 2.56 13.16
N THR A 151 15.40 1.25 13.30
CA THR A 151 16.73 0.65 13.34
C THR A 151 16.95 -0.11 12.04
N MET A 152 17.96 0.29 11.29
CA MET A 152 18.31 -0.27 9.99
C MET A 152 19.83 -0.28 9.85
N HIS A 153 20.39 -1.37 9.32
CA HIS A 153 21.85 -1.51 9.16
C HIS A 153 22.64 -1.25 10.48
N GLY A 154 22.04 -1.60 11.61
CA GLY A 154 22.61 -1.39 12.96
C GLY A 154 22.55 0.03 13.50
N ILE A 155 21.99 0.98 12.76
CA ILE A 155 21.86 2.39 13.16
C ILE A 155 20.39 2.69 13.49
N ALA A 156 20.18 3.34 14.63
CA ALA A 156 18.86 3.77 15.10
C ALA A 156 18.67 5.27 14.89
N LYS A 157 17.54 5.66 14.28
CA LYS A 157 17.15 7.05 14.04
C LYS A 157 15.67 7.26 14.35
N THR A 158 15.34 8.45 14.82
CA THR A 158 13.93 8.87 14.92
C THR A 158 13.42 9.20 13.53
N VAL A 159 12.34 8.53 13.10
CA VAL A 159 11.72 8.70 11.79
C VAL A 159 10.22 8.87 11.99
N PRO A 160 9.61 9.98 11.54
CA PRO A 160 8.16 10.15 11.61
C PRO A 160 7.48 9.24 10.60
N LEU A 161 6.47 8.50 11.04
CA LEU A 161 5.59 7.69 10.20
C LEU A 161 4.23 8.37 10.12
N SER A 162 3.86 8.86 8.94
CA SER A 162 2.50 9.33 8.66
C SER A 162 1.64 8.15 8.27
N PHE A 163 0.43 8.02 8.82
CA PHE A 163 -0.43 6.90 8.48
C PHE A 163 -1.92 7.26 8.52
N ASN A 164 -2.70 6.47 7.79
CA ASN A 164 -4.15 6.49 7.77
C ASN A 164 -4.68 5.15 8.26
N PHE A 165 -5.79 5.18 8.97
CA PHE A 165 -6.57 4.00 9.27
C PHE A 165 -7.57 3.75 8.12
N ASN A 166 -7.45 2.60 7.45
CA ASN A 166 -8.25 2.27 6.28
C ASN A 166 -9.58 1.62 6.63
N GLY A 167 -9.70 1.07 7.84
CA GLY A 167 -10.92 0.46 8.32
C GLY A 167 -10.70 -0.78 9.17
N ALA A 168 -11.80 -1.31 9.71
CA ALA A 168 -11.84 -2.54 10.47
C ALA A 168 -12.96 -3.46 9.93
N PHE A 169 -12.70 -4.76 9.97
CA PHE A 169 -13.67 -5.82 9.71
C PHE A 169 -13.90 -6.61 10.99
N THR A 170 -15.15 -6.69 11.43
CA THR A 170 -15.51 -7.38 12.66
C THR A 170 -16.29 -8.68 12.44
N ASP A 171 -16.72 -8.95 11.19
CA ASP A 171 -17.74 -9.97 10.91
C ASP A 171 -17.46 -10.86 9.69
N ILE A 172 -16.20 -11.20 9.41
CA ILE A 172 -15.90 -12.01 8.21
C ILE A 172 -16.46 -13.44 8.39
N LYS A 173 -16.35 -14.01 9.58
CA LYS A 173 -16.99 -15.29 9.99
C LYS A 173 -17.10 -15.31 11.52
N PRO A 174 -18.14 -15.93 12.11
CA PRO A 174 -18.20 -16.16 13.55
C PRO A 174 -16.93 -16.86 14.04
N GLY A 175 -16.26 -16.26 15.03
CA GLY A 175 -15.02 -16.79 15.62
C GLY A 175 -13.72 -16.25 14.99
N ASN A 176 -13.77 -15.50 13.89
CA ASN A 176 -12.58 -14.81 13.38
C ASN A 176 -12.28 -13.56 14.22
N PRO A 177 -10.99 -13.24 14.43
CA PRO A 177 -10.62 -12.01 15.08
C PRO A 177 -11.02 -10.80 14.23
N ALA A 178 -11.26 -9.66 14.88
CA ALA A 178 -11.41 -8.39 14.17
C ALA A 178 -10.10 -8.07 13.44
N ARG A 179 -10.19 -7.66 12.20
CA ARG A 179 -9.05 -7.27 11.35
C ARG A 179 -9.07 -5.77 11.13
N VAL A 180 -7.91 -5.15 11.16
CA VAL A 180 -7.69 -3.72 10.91
C VAL A 180 -6.70 -3.53 9.78
N ALA A 181 -6.83 -2.44 9.04
CA ALA A 181 -5.92 -2.11 7.95
C ALA A 181 -5.44 -0.66 8.03
N PHE A 182 -4.16 -0.47 7.70
CA PHE A 182 -3.48 0.82 7.71
C PHE A 182 -2.67 0.99 6.43
N HIS A 183 -2.53 2.24 6.03
CA HIS A 183 -1.54 2.67 5.04
C HIS A 183 -0.64 3.73 5.68
N GLY A 184 0.66 3.55 5.57
CA GLY A 184 1.66 4.45 6.13
C GLY A 184 2.68 4.91 5.09
N THR A 185 3.22 6.11 5.29
CA THR A 185 4.28 6.67 4.44
C THR A 185 5.34 7.35 5.28
N THR A 186 6.58 7.21 4.85
CA THR A 186 7.72 7.93 5.40
C THR A 186 8.82 8.06 4.36
N GLY A 187 9.92 8.67 4.71
CA GLY A 187 11.12 8.77 3.88
C GLY A 187 12.38 8.76 4.74
N VAL A 188 13.45 8.21 4.20
CA VAL A 188 14.74 8.14 4.87
C VAL A 188 15.87 8.51 3.92
N LYS A 189 16.99 9.00 4.46
CA LYS A 189 18.24 9.13 3.74
C LYS A 189 19.11 7.90 4.03
N ARG A 190 19.34 7.05 3.03
CA ARG A 190 20.11 5.82 3.20
C ARG A 190 21.52 6.04 3.77
N ALA A 191 22.15 7.16 3.44
CA ALA A 191 23.47 7.53 3.95
C ALA A 191 23.48 7.73 5.49
N GLU A 192 22.36 8.17 6.07
CA GLU A 192 22.23 8.31 7.52
C GLU A 192 22.23 6.96 8.28
N PHE A 193 22.03 5.87 7.54
CA PHE A 193 22.09 4.50 8.03
C PHE A 193 23.38 3.77 7.55
N GLY A 194 24.36 4.52 7.06
CA GLY A 194 25.66 3.97 6.63
C GLY A 194 25.59 3.15 5.34
N MET A 195 24.51 3.23 4.58
CA MET A 195 24.31 2.49 3.34
C MET A 195 24.75 3.31 2.14
N GLY A 196 25.47 2.69 1.20
CA GLY A 196 25.99 3.33 -0.01
C GLY A 196 27.14 4.32 0.25
N ALA A 197 27.73 4.34 1.45
CA ALA A 197 28.81 5.25 1.84
C ALA A 197 30.15 5.04 1.10
N ARG A 198 30.26 3.95 0.31
CA ARG A 198 31.44 3.65 -0.51
C ARG A 198 31.28 4.10 -1.97
N ASP A 199 30.13 4.65 -2.28
CA ASP A 199 29.80 5.01 -3.64
C ASP A 199 30.38 6.40 -3.95
N ASN A 200 31.68 6.50 -4.22
CA ASN A 200 32.26 7.61 -4.99
C ASN A 200 31.66 7.70 -6.41
N LEU A 201 30.67 6.91 -6.68
CA LEU A 201 29.89 6.84 -7.91
C LEU A 201 28.92 8.01 -8.04
N ASP A 202 28.67 8.76 -6.95
CA ASP A 202 27.93 10.04 -7.01
C ASP A 202 28.67 11.06 -7.92
N GLU A 203 30.01 10.98 -8.03
CA GLU A 203 30.79 11.83 -8.95
C GLU A 203 30.56 11.48 -10.43
N LEU A 204 30.09 10.27 -10.72
CA LEU A 204 29.82 9.81 -12.09
C LEU A 204 28.34 9.97 -12.50
N GLY A 205 27.47 10.49 -11.60
CA GLY A 205 26.05 10.69 -11.90
C GLY A 205 25.30 9.39 -12.20
N MET A 206 25.82 8.25 -11.75
CA MET A 206 25.30 6.93 -12.11
C MET A 206 24.40 6.29 -11.07
N LEU A 207 24.08 6.99 -9.96
CA LEU A 207 23.49 6.31 -8.83
C LEU A 207 22.13 6.81 -8.39
N THR A 208 21.56 5.95 -7.56
CA THR A 208 20.31 6.12 -6.86
C THR A 208 20.41 7.30 -5.90
N THR A 209 19.40 8.18 -5.89
CA THR A 209 19.35 9.28 -4.92
C THR A 209 19.48 8.78 -3.49
N PRO A 210 20.06 9.59 -2.57
CA PRO A 210 20.16 9.22 -1.17
C PRO A 210 18.80 9.09 -0.49
N ASP A 211 17.78 9.79 -1.00
CA ASP A 211 16.43 9.79 -0.46
C ASP A 211 15.64 8.58 -0.95
N VAL A 212 15.06 7.85 0.00
CA VAL A 212 14.22 6.68 -0.24
C VAL A 212 12.84 6.94 0.32
N ALA A 213 11.82 6.90 -0.54
CA ALA A 213 10.43 6.92 -0.12
C ALA A 213 10.02 5.52 0.36
N ILE A 214 9.24 5.46 1.42
CA ILE A 214 8.74 4.22 2.02
C ILE A 214 7.22 4.29 2.11
N GLU A 215 6.55 3.24 1.65
CA GLU A 215 5.11 3.02 1.78
C GLU A 215 4.89 1.70 2.51
N ILE A 216 3.95 1.66 3.44
CA ILE A 216 3.70 0.47 4.26
C ILE A 216 2.19 0.20 4.24
N ASP A 217 1.82 -0.98 3.77
CA ASP A 217 0.46 -1.48 3.87
C ASP A 217 0.43 -2.60 4.90
N VAL A 218 -0.44 -2.48 5.89
CA VAL A 218 -0.54 -3.42 7.01
C VAL A 218 -1.97 -3.85 7.21
N GLU A 219 -2.18 -5.17 7.28
CA GLU A 219 -3.34 -5.78 7.91
C GLU A 219 -2.92 -6.41 9.24
N ALA A 220 -3.78 -6.34 10.24
CA ALA A 220 -3.49 -6.91 11.55
C ALA A 220 -4.76 -7.47 12.21
N ASP A 221 -4.62 -8.63 12.85
CA ASP A 221 -5.69 -9.33 13.55
C ASP A 221 -5.68 -9.04 15.04
N ALA A 222 -6.84 -8.80 15.63
CA ALA A 222 -6.97 -8.64 17.06
C ALA A 222 -6.50 -9.90 17.80
N THR A 223 -5.62 -9.74 18.80
CA THR A 223 -5.09 -10.87 19.57
C THR A 223 -6.03 -11.31 20.69
N SER A 224 -7.00 -10.46 21.05
CA SER A 224 -8.08 -10.77 21.99
C SER A 224 -9.34 -10.06 21.54
N MET A 225 -10.49 -10.73 21.61
CA MET A 225 -11.79 -10.07 21.41
C MET A 225 -11.95 -8.98 22.48
N PRO A 226 -12.34 -7.75 22.10
CA PRO A 226 -12.74 -6.78 23.11
C PRO A 226 -13.91 -7.37 23.91
N LYS A 227 -13.79 -7.36 25.25
CA LYS A 227 -14.87 -7.76 26.16
C LYS A 227 -16.00 -6.75 26.11
#